data_14b09aa66168c16e8511b95b2e85bf28
#
_entry.id   14b09aa66168c16e8511b95b2e85bf28
#
_cell.length_a   1.000
_cell.length_b   1.000
_cell.length_c   1.000
_cell.angle_alpha   90.00
_cell.angle_beta   90.00
_cell.angle_gamma   90.00
#
_symmetry.space_group_name_H-M   'P 1'
#
loop_
_entity.id
_entity.type
_entity.pdbx_description
1 polymer ?
#
loop_
_entity_poly.entity_id
_entity_poly.type
_entity_poly.pdbx_seq_one_letter_code
_entity_poly.pdbx_strand_id
1 'polypeptide(L)'
;MQKLEKQNQRLIYELATCLPLVKLEGTDGMYLVGTEFKKIQMKGRGVLVRTGGGYMYLSEYLLHYAKAECLKIGVMMLKLRKSFKETISNIIGKR
;
A
#
# COMPACT_ATOMS: atom_id res chain seq x y z
N MET A 1 19.17 -4.27 18.25
CA MET A 1 18.95 -4.19 16.80
C MET A 1 18.04 -5.29 16.28
N GLN A 2 18.28 -6.54 16.64
CA GLN A 2 17.41 -7.65 16.20
C GLN A 2 15.95 -7.50 16.69
N LYS A 3 15.75 -7.00 17.90
CA LYS A 3 14.40 -6.77 18.41
C LYS A 3 13.65 -5.68 17.65
N LEU A 4 14.36 -4.63 17.25
CA LEU A 4 13.77 -3.54 16.48
C LEU A 4 13.40 -4.00 15.07
N GLU A 5 14.24 -4.80 14.43
CA GLU A 5 13.93 -5.35 13.12
C GLU A 5 12.72 -6.28 13.16
N LYS A 6 12.63 -7.14 14.17
CA LYS A 6 11.49 -8.04 14.33
C LYS A 6 10.20 -7.26 14.62
N GLN A 7 10.27 -6.23 15.45
CA GLN A 7 9.12 -5.36 15.72
C GLN A 7 8.68 -4.61 14.47
N ASN A 8 9.64 -4.11 13.69
CA ASN A 8 9.34 -3.42 12.45
C ASN A 8 8.73 -4.36 11.42
N GLN A 9 9.25 -5.56 11.27
CA GLN A 9 8.69 -6.56 10.37
C GLN A 9 7.28 -6.95 10.76
N ARG A 10 7.05 -7.13 12.07
CA ARG A 10 5.72 -7.45 12.57
C ARG A 10 4.74 -6.29 12.32
N LEU A 11 5.17 -5.07 12.57
CA LEU A 11 4.35 -3.89 12.31
C LEU A 11 4.04 -3.77 10.82
N ILE A 12 5.01 -3.97 9.95
CA ILE A 12 4.82 -3.96 8.51
C ILE A 12 3.79 -5.01 8.10
N TYR A 13 3.92 -6.21 8.64
CA TYR A 13 2.98 -7.29 8.34
C TYR A 13 1.56 -6.94 8.79
N GLU A 14 1.42 -6.44 10.00
CA GLU A 14 0.11 -6.04 10.53
C GLU A 14 -0.52 -4.92 9.71
N LEU A 15 0.26 -3.92 9.33
CA LEU A 15 -0.22 -2.82 8.50
C LEU A 15 -0.54 -3.29 7.08
N ALA A 16 0.26 -4.19 6.55
CA ALA A 16 0.04 -4.72 5.20
C ALA A 16 -1.26 -5.52 5.09
N THR A 17 -1.70 -6.18 6.17
CA THR A 17 -2.97 -6.91 6.16
C THR A 17 -4.17 -5.97 6.12
N CYS A 18 -3.99 -4.72 6.54
CA CYS A 18 -5.05 -3.69 6.54
C CYS A 18 -4.96 -2.78 5.32
N LEU A 19 -3.87 -2.84 4.57
CA LEU A 19 -3.61 -1.95 3.45
C LEU A 19 -3.87 -2.71 2.13
N PRO A 20 -4.72 -2.18 1.25
CA PRO A 20 -4.92 -2.83 -0.05
C PRO A 20 -3.64 -2.75 -0.88
N LEU A 21 -3.28 -3.88 -1.46
CA LEU A 21 -2.18 -4.00 -2.40
C LEU A 21 -2.71 -4.81 -3.57
N VAL A 22 -3.22 -4.13 -4.58
CA VAL A 22 -3.95 -4.76 -5.68
C VAL A 22 -3.25 -4.48 -7.00
N LYS A 23 -2.91 -5.54 -7.71
CA LYS A 23 -2.34 -5.42 -9.05
C LYS A 23 -3.41 -4.93 -10.02
N LEU A 24 -3.07 -3.92 -10.82
CA LEU A 24 -3.97 -3.39 -11.84
C LEU A 24 -3.75 -4.12 -13.16
N GLU A 25 -4.77 -4.81 -13.62
CA GLU A 25 -4.71 -5.56 -14.87
C GLU A 25 -4.56 -4.61 -16.06
N GLY A 26 -3.85 -5.06 -17.08
CA GLY A 26 -3.62 -4.27 -18.29
C GLY A 26 -2.59 -3.17 -18.12
N THR A 27 -1.89 -3.13 -16.99
CA THR A 27 -0.84 -2.16 -16.73
C THR A 27 0.51 -2.85 -16.57
N ASP A 28 1.58 -2.10 -16.81
CA ASP A 28 2.94 -2.60 -16.64
C ASP A 28 3.41 -2.31 -15.21
N GLY A 29 3.10 -3.24 -14.30
CA GLY A 29 3.58 -3.18 -12.93
C GLY A 29 2.92 -2.13 -12.05
N MET A 30 1.74 -1.64 -12.41
CA MET A 30 1.02 -0.69 -11.56
C MET A 30 0.17 -1.43 -10.54
N TYR A 31 0.21 -0.93 -9.31
CA TYR A 31 -0.53 -1.47 -8.19
C TYR A 31 -1.27 -0.36 -7.47
N LEU A 32 -2.42 -0.69 -6.91
CA LEU A 32 -3.04 0.16 -5.89
C LEU A 32 -2.37 -0.15 -4.56
N VAL A 33 -1.71 0.84 -3.99
CA VAL A 33 -1.09 0.73 -2.67
C VAL A 33 -1.79 1.73 -1.75
N GLY A 34 -2.66 1.22 -0.88
CA GLY A 34 -3.52 2.10 -0.09
C GLY A 34 -4.53 2.82 -0.95
N THR A 35 -4.43 4.13 -1.03
CA THR A 35 -5.30 4.98 -1.86
C THR A 35 -4.59 5.51 -3.10
N GLU A 36 -3.33 5.11 -3.32
CA GLU A 36 -2.53 5.64 -4.41
C GLU A 36 -2.09 4.56 -5.38
N PHE A 37 -1.96 4.94 -6.65
CA PHE A 37 -1.47 4.06 -7.70
C PHE A 37 0.04 4.22 -7.80
N LYS A 38 0.77 3.12 -7.61
CA LYS A 38 2.22 3.12 -7.61
C LYS A 38 2.77 2.02 -8.49
N LYS A 39 3.88 2.31 -9.16
CA LYS A 39 4.61 1.28 -9.89
C LYS A 39 5.46 0.48 -8.92
N ILE A 40 5.32 -0.84 -8.96
CA ILE A 40 6.10 -1.76 -8.13
C ILE A 40 6.98 -2.59 -9.04
N GLN A 41 8.23 -2.77 -8.63
CA GLN A 41 9.24 -3.42 -9.42
C GLN A 41 10.06 -4.34 -8.52
N MET A 42 10.34 -5.55 -9.00
CA MET A 42 11.26 -6.46 -8.33
C MET A 42 12.68 -6.18 -8.78
N LYS A 43 13.60 -6.05 -7.83
CA LYS A 43 15.01 -5.87 -8.14
C LYS A 43 15.84 -6.69 -7.16
N GLY A 44 16.51 -7.73 -7.65
CA GLY A 44 17.24 -8.64 -6.79
C GLY A 44 16.28 -9.31 -5.82
N ARG A 45 16.53 -9.17 -4.53
CA ARG A 45 15.69 -9.73 -3.47
C ARG A 45 14.68 -8.72 -2.92
N GLY A 46 14.67 -7.52 -3.47
CA GLY A 46 13.84 -6.44 -2.96
C GLY A 46 12.64 -6.14 -3.82
N VAL A 47 11.62 -5.60 -3.19
CA VAL A 47 10.45 -5.05 -3.86
C VAL A 47 10.54 -3.54 -3.74
N LEU A 48 10.54 -2.84 -4.88
CA LEU A 48 10.69 -1.40 -4.94
C LEU A 48 9.39 -0.74 -5.36
N VAL A 49 9.09 0.39 -4.73
CA VAL A 49 7.95 1.24 -5.07
C VAL A 49 8.49 2.54 -5.66
N ARG A 50 7.95 2.95 -6.80
CA ARG A 50 8.32 4.22 -7.41
C ARG A 50 7.74 5.38 -6.58
N THR A 51 8.62 6.31 -6.21
CA THR A 51 8.24 7.55 -5.53
C THR A 51 8.59 8.73 -6.44
N GLY A 52 8.23 9.93 -6.04
CA GLY A 52 8.48 11.13 -6.84
C GLY A 52 9.94 11.36 -7.18
N GLY A 53 10.86 10.99 -6.29
CA GLY A 53 12.29 11.21 -6.48
C GLY A 53 13.10 9.99 -6.88
N GLY A 54 12.46 8.83 -7.03
CA GLY A 54 13.19 7.60 -7.36
C GLY A 54 12.44 6.36 -6.92
N TYR A 55 13.13 5.48 -6.19
CA TYR A 55 12.54 4.23 -5.69
C TYR A 55 12.79 4.07 -4.22
N MET A 56 11.88 3.41 -3.54
CA MET A 56 11.96 3.09 -2.12
C MET A 56 11.58 1.62 -1.94
N TYR A 57 12.21 0.93 -0.99
CA TYR A 57 11.77 -0.43 -0.67
C TYR A 57 10.33 -0.39 -0.17
N LEU A 58 9.54 -1.39 -0.59
CA LEU A 58 8.14 -1.49 -0.18
C LEU A 58 8.02 -1.52 1.35
N SER A 59 8.94 -2.20 2.02
CA SER A 59 8.95 -2.25 3.49
C SER A 59 9.10 -0.87 4.11
N GLU A 60 9.98 -0.03 3.56
CA GLU A 60 10.15 1.35 4.03
C GLU A 60 8.92 2.19 3.72
N TYR A 61 8.36 2.03 2.53
CA TYR A 61 7.15 2.74 2.14
C TYR A 61 6.01 2.45 3.11
N LEU A 62 5.81 1.19 3.45
CA LEU A 62 4.75 0.79 4.38
C LEU A 62 4.99 1.36 5.78
N LEU A 63 6.23 1.37 6.25
CA LEU A 63 6.54 1.98 7.55
C LEU A 63 6.18 3.46 7.61
N HIS A 64 6.40 4.19 6.52
CA HIS A 64 6.15 5.63 6.50
C HIS A 64 4.70 5.99 6.21
N TYR A 65 4.00 5.22 5.37
CA TYR A 65 2.73 5.66 4.81
C TYR A 65 1.54 4.76 5.12
N ALA A 66 1.74 3.51 5.54
CA ALA A 66 0.63 2.57 5.68
C ALA A 66 -0.42 3.04 6.68
N LYS A 67 0.00 3.58 7.81
CA LYS A 67 -0.93 4.06 8.83
C LYS A 67 -1.82 5.19 8.30
N ALA A 68 -1.23 6.16 7.64
CA ALA A 68 -1.97 7.27 7.05
C ALA A 68 -2.92 6.79 5.96
N GLU A 69 -2.47 5.86 5.12
CA GLU A 69 -3.29 5.30 4.05
C GLU A 69 -4.45 4.48 4.60
N CYS A 70 -4.23 3.70 5.65
CA CYS A 70 -5.31 2.96 6.31
C CYS A 70 -6.36 3.90 6.90
N LEU A 71 -5.93 5.01 7.48
CA LEU A 71 -6.84 6.03 8.00
C LEU A 71 -7.67 6.67 6.89
N LYS A 72 -7.04 6.97 5.76
CA LYS A 72 -7.75 7.51 4.60
C LYS A 72 -8.85 6.58 4.12
N ILE A 73 -8.54 5.29 4.02
CA ILE A 73 -9.52 4.28 3.61
C ILE A 73 -10.66 4.21 4.60
N GLY A 74 -10.35 4.21 5.89
CA GLY A 74 -11.37 4.20 6.95
C GLY A 74 -12.32 5.38 6.84
N VAL A 75 -11.78 6.58 6.61
CA VAL A 75 -12.57 7.79 6.42
C VAL A 75 -13.45 7.67 5.18
N MET A 76 -12.90 7.15 4.08
CA MET A 76 -13.66 6.94 2.84
C MET A 76 -14.81 5.97 3.04
N MET A 77 -14.58 4.87 3.76
CA MET A 77 -15.63 3.91 4.07
C MET A 77 -16.78 4.55 4.84
N LEU A 78 -16.44 5.37 5.82
CA LEU A 78 -17.46 6.08 6.61
C LEU A 78 -18.23 7.11 5.77
N LYS A 79 -17.53 7.89 4.98
CA LYS A 79 -18.16 8.93 4.13
C LYS A 79 -19.04 8.33 3.06
N LEU A 80 -18.58 7.26 2.43
CA LEU A 80 -19.29 6.61 1.34
C LEU A 80 -20.31 5.59 1.82
N ARG A 81 -20.26 5.24 3.11
CA ARG A 81 -21.07 4.16 3.70
C ARG A 81 -20.94 2.86 2.92
N LYS A 82 -19.70 2.52 2.57
CA LYS A 82 -19.36 1.34 1.79
C LYS A 82 -18.45 0.40 2.59
N SER A 83 -18.48 -0.87 2.25
CA SER A 83 -17.55 -1.84 2.81
C SER A 83 -16.13 -1.56 2.31
N PHE A 84 -15.15 -2.20 2.91
CA PHE A 84 -13.75 -2.11 2.48
C PHE A 84 -13.62 -2.50 1.01
N LYS A 85 -14.19 -3.63 0.63
CA LYS A 85 -14.11 -4.16 -0.73
C LYS A 85 -14.75 -3.20 -1.74
N GLU A 86 -15.91 -2.65 -1.41
CA GLU A 86 -16.59 -1.68 -2.27
C GLU A 86 -15.80 -0.39 -2.41
N THR A 87 -15.17 0.07 -1.31
CA THR A 87 -14.35 1.26 -1.31
C THR A 87 -13.13 1.08 -2.23
N ILE A 88 -12.46 -0.06 -2.14
CA ILE A 88 -11.32 -0.37 -3.00
C ILE A 88 -11.74 -0.41 -4.47
N SER A 89 -12.86 -1.05 -4.78
CA SER A 89 -13.39 -1.08 -6.15
C SER A 89 -13.70 0.32 -6.67
N ASN A 90 -14.22 1.19 -5.81
CA ASN A 90 -14.51 2.58 -6.15
C ASN A 90 -13.23 3.36 -6.50
N ILE A 91 -12.16 3.18 -5.73
CA ILE A 91 -10.88 3.81 -6.00
C ILE A 91 -10.33 3.35 -7.34
N ILE A 92 -10.33 2.05 -7.59
CA ILE A 92 -9.82 1.48 -8.84
C ILE A 92 -10.62 1.99 -10.04
N GLY A 93 -11.93 2.11 -9.89
CA GLY A 93 -12.79 2.58 -10.96
C GLY A 93 -12.58 4.04 -11.36
N LYS A 94 -11.93 4.82 -10.52
CA LYS A 94 -11.68 6.25 -10.78
C LYS A 94 -10.29 6.54 -11.38
N ARG A 95 -9.52 5.51 -11.63
CA ARG A 95 -8.17 5.71 -12.21
C ARG A 95 -8.21 6.23 -13.66
#